data_04a9a897d28084ee6049384356692960
#
_entry.id   04a9a897d28084ee6049384356692960
#
_cell.length_a   1.000
_cell.length_b   1.000
_cell.length_c   1.000
_cell.angle_alpha   90.00
_cell.angle_beta   90.00
_cell.angle_gamma   90.00
#
_symmetry.space_group_name_H-M   'P 1'
#
loop_
_entity.id
_entity.type
_entity.pdbx_description
1 polymer ?
#
loop_
_entity_poly.entity_id
_entity_poly.type
_entity_poly.pdbx_seq_one_letter_code
_entity_poly.pdbx_strand_id
1 'polypeptide(L)'
;MAVYYLITGGCYRPHVMLCQQMRSGNWCQLLRQCYHAQVCSGLNYARAAEGTTDHCLAQILSKFSADHYRQADVLMTLLEQAMRQC
;
A
#
# COMPACT_ATOMS: atom_id res chain seq x y z
N MET A 1 -2.72 -4.64 -13.93
CA MET A 1 -3.77 -5.61 -13.61
C MET A 1 -5.10 -4.89 -13.44
N ALA A 2 -6.10 -5.31 -14.19
CA ALA A 2 -7.40 -4.63 -14.20
C ALA A 2 -8.10 -4.67 -12.84
N VAL A 3 -8.04 -5.81 -12.16
CA VAL A 3 -8.66 -5.96 -10.84
C VAL A 3 -8.05 -5.00 -9.83
N TYR A 4 -6.74 -4.85 -9.88
CA TYR A 4 -6.05 -3.92 -8.99
C TYR A 4 -6.58 -2.50 -9.17
N TYR A 5 -6.72 -2.05 -10.41
CA TYR A 5 -7.25 -0.71 -10.68
C TYR A 5 -8.66 -0.52 -10.18
N LEU A 6 -9.50 -1.52 -10.34
CA LEU A 6 -10.88 -1.42 -9.88
C LEU A 6 -10.95 -1.32 -8.36
N ILE A 7 -10.05 -1.98 -7.66
CA ILE A 7 -10.04 -1.98 -6.21
C ILE A 7 -9.39 -0.72 -5.65
N THR A 8 -8.23 -0.33 -6.19
CA THR A 8 -7.47 0.79 -5.64
C THR A 8 -8.02 2.15 -6.02
N GLY A 9 -8.70 2.24 -7.16
CA GLY A 9 -9.41 3.44 -7.58
C GLY A 9 -8.59 4.71 -7.50
N GLY A 10 -8.70 5.41 -6.38
CA GLY A 10 -8.08 6.71 -6.21
C GLY A 10 -6.62 6.69 -5.78
N CYS A 11 -6.05 5.54 -5.48
CA CYS A 11 -4.64 5.47 -5.11
C CYS A 11 -3.79 5.55 -6.36
N TYR A 12 -2.80 6.43 -6.36
CA TYR A 12 -1.94 6.57 -7.51
C TYR A 12 -1.07 5.33 -7.70
N ARG A 13 -0.35 5.28 -8.83
CA ARG A 13 0.48 4.13 -9.20
C ARG A 13 1.84 4.23 -8.52
N PRO A 14 2.05 3.51 -7.41
CA PRO A 14 3.30 3.65 -6.66
C PRO A 14 4.52 3.16 -7.43
N HIS A 15 4.34 2.20 -8.33
CA HIS A 15 5.45 1.60 -9.06
C HIS A 15 6.28 2.64 -9.82
N VAL A 16 5.62 3.52 -10.56
CA VAL A 16 6.30 4.55 -11.34
C VAL A 16 7.01 5.53 -10.41
N MET A 17 6.33 5.93 -9.35
CA MET A 17 6.91 6.86 -8.39
C MET A 17 8.12 6.26 -7.69
N LEU A 18 8.05 4.99 -7.32
CA LEU A 18 9.17 4.30 -6.67
C LEU A 18 10.40 4.32 -7.53
N CYS A 19 10.27 4.03 -8.83
CA CYS A 19 11.40 4.06 -9.73
C CYS A 19 12.06 5.43 -9.79
N GLN A 20 11.25 6.48 -9.84
CA GLN A 20 11.76 7.84 -9.88
C GLN A 20 12.48 8.21 -8.59
N GLN A 21 11.90 7.87 -7.46
CA GLN A 21 12.49 8.17 -6.16
C GLN A 21 13.81 7.44 -5.96
N MET A 22 13.89 6.20 -6.39
CA MET A 22 15.13 5.44 -6.31
C MET A 22 16.24 6.10 -7.11
N ARG A 23 15.92 6.64 -8.27
CA ARG A 23 16.91 7.34 -9.09
C ARG A 23 17.41 8.62 -8.44
N SER A 24 16.54 9.29 -7.71
CA SER A 24 16.91 10.53 -7.02
C SER A 24 17.69 10.29 -5.74
N GLY A 25 17.67 9.07 -5.21
CA GLY A 25 18.32 8.74 -3.94
C GLY A 25 17.60 9.28 -2.73
N ASN A 26 16.36 9.74 -2.88
CA ASN A 26 15.59 10.30 -1.77
C ASN A 26 14.83 9.19 -1.06
N TRP A 27 15.50 8.53 -0.11
CA TRP A 27 14.94 7.37 0.58
C TRP A 27 13.78 7.71 1.50
N CYS A 28 13.79 8.89 2.13
CA CYS A 28 12.69 9.29 3.01
C CYS A 28 11.40 9.45 2.23
N GLN A 29 11.48 10.09 1.07
CA GLN A 29 10.30 10.28 0.25
C GLN A 29 9.83 8.96 -0.36
N LEU A 30 10.78 8.12 -0.76
CA LEU A 30 10.46 6.79 -1.26
C LEU A 30 9.67 5.99 -0.23
N LEU A 31 10.15 5.96 1.01
CA LEU A 31 9.50 5.20 2.07
C LEU A 31 8.12 5.76 2.40
N ARG A 32 7.95 7.08 2.37
CA ARG A 32 6.62 7.70 2.58
C ARG A 32 5.64 7.26 1.51
N GLN A 33 6.08 7.21 0.27
CA GLN A 33 5.22 6.79 -0.83
C GLN A 33 4.89 5.30 -0.74
N CYS A 34 5.86 4.48 -0.36
CA CYS A 34 5.61 3.06 -0.14
C CYS A 34 4.58 2.85 0.98
N TYR A 35 4.74 3.57 2.08
CA TYR A 35 3.80 3.49 3.19
C TYR A 35 2.39 3.89 2.74
N HIS A 36 2.28 5.02 2.06
CA HIS A 36 0.99 5.49 1.57
C HIS A 36 0.34 4.46 0.65
N ALA A 37 1.12 3.88 -0.26
CA ALA A 37 0.61 2.88 -1.20
C ALA A 37 0.08 1.66 -0.47
N GLN A 38 0.77 1.20 0.56
CA GLN A 38 0.32 0.03 1.33
C GLN A 38 -0.96 0.32 2.09
N VAL A 39 -1.07 1.50 2.70
CA VAL A 39 -2.29 1.89 3.40
C VAL A 39 -3.46 1.99 2.43
N CYS A 40 -3.27 2.61 1.27
CA CYS A 40 -4.31 2.70 0.24
C CYS A 40 -4.76 1.32 -0.23
N SER A 41 -3.81 0.44 -0.50
CA SER A 41 -4.14 -0.92 -0.95
C SER A 41 -4.89 -1.69 0.13
N GLY A 42 -4.42 -1.61 1.37
CA GLY A 42 -5.09 -2.28 2.48
C GLY A 42 -6.53 -1.80 2.65
N LEU A 43 -6.73 -0.50 2.58
CA LEU A 43 -8.06 0.09 2.71
C LEU A 43 -8.99 -0.33 1.57
N ASN A 44 -8.48 -0.34 0.35
CA ASN A 44 -9.30 -0.72 -0.80
C ASN A 44 -9.67 -2.20 -0.76
N TYR A 45 -8.76 -3.08 -0.32
CA TYR A 45 -9.11 -4.49 -0.13
C TYR A 45 -10.15 -4.66 0.98
N ALA A 46 -10.05 -3.90 2.06
CA ALA A 46 -11.03 -3.95 3.13
C ALA A 46 -12.41 -3.51 2.64
N ARG A 47 -12.47 -2.46 1.86
CA ARG A 47 -13.73 -1.99 1.27
C ARG A 47 -14.32 -3.01 0.32
N ALA A 48 -13.49 -3.65 -0.48
CA ALA A 48 -13.95 -4.70 -1.39
C ALA A 48 -14.49 -5.89 -0.61
N ALA A 49 -13.86 -6.25 0.49
CA ALA A 49 -14.33 -7.33 1.35
C ALA A 49 -15.70 -7.03 1.93
N GLU A 50 -15.93 -5.79 2.34
CA GLU A 50 -17.21 -5.37 2.88
C GLU A 50 -18.30 -5.33 1.81
N GLY A 51 -17.92 -5.03 0.57
CA GLY A 51 -18.87 -4.86 -0.52
C GLY A 51 -19.30 -6.15 -1.20
N THR A 52 -18.61 -7.26 -0.96
CA THR A 52 -18.97 -8.51 -1.60
C THR A 52 -19.89 -9.35 -0.72
N THR A 53 -20.80 -10.09 -1.37
CA THR A 53 -21.68 -11.05 -0.69
C THR A 53 -21.06 -12.44 -0.63
N ASP A 54 -19.95 -12.65 -1.32
CA ASP A 54 -19.26 -13.94 -1.34
C ASP A 54 -18.32 -14.05 -0.14
N HIS A 55 -18.65 -14.94 0.79
CA HIS A 55 -17.87 -15.12 2.01
C HIS A 55 -16.43 -15.54 1.75
N CYS A 56 -16.21 -16.43 0.78
CA CYS A 56 -14.86 -16.87 0.45
C CYS A 56 -14.03 -15.71 -0.08
N LEU A 57 -14.59 -14.93 -0.97
CA LEU A 57 -13.93 -13.78 -1.52
C LEU A 57 -13.66 -12.73 -0.45
N ALA A 58 -14.64 -12.50 0.43
CA ALA A 58 -14.47 -11.53 1.52
C ALA A 58 -13.29 -11.91 2.43
N GLN A 59 -13.15 -13.20 2.74
CA GLN A 59 -12.05 -13.67 3.57
C GLN A 59 -10.70 -13.47 2.89
N ILE A 60 -10.63 -13.77 1.60
CA ILE A 60 -9.39 -13.58 0.84
C ILE A 60 -9.01 -12.10 0.79
N LEU A 61 -9.98 -11.24 0.51
CA LEU A 61 -9.73 -9.80 0.43
C LEU A 61 -9.34 -9.23 1.79
N SER A 62 -9.93 -9.72 2.87
CA SER A 62 -9.57 -9.32 4.22
C SER A 62 -8.15 -9.71 4.57
N LYS A 63 -7.69 -10.88 4.12
CA LYS A 63 -6.30 -11.30 4.30
C LYS A 63 -5.34 -10.38 3.53
N PHE A 64 -5.69 -10.04 2.30
CA PHE A 64 -4.87 -9.11 1.52
C PHE A 64 -4.79 -7.76 2.21
N SER A 65 -5.91 -7.28 2.74
CA SER A 65 -5.92 -6.02 3.48
C SER A 65 -4.97 -6.08 4.68
N ALA A 66 -5.06 -7.15 5.48
CA ALA A 66 -4.20 -7.31 6.65
C ALA A 66 -2.74 -7.39 6.27
N ASP A 67 -2.40 -8.06 5.16
CA ASP A 67 -1.03 -8.15 4.69
C ASP A 67 -0.47 -6.78 4.30
N HIS A 68 -1.26 -5.97 3.63
CA HIS A 68 -0.83 -4.63 3.25
C HIS A 68 -0.63 -3.73 4.48
N TYR A 69 -1.51 -3.82 5.47
CA TYR A 69 -1.35 -3.06 6.72
C TYR A 69 -0.11 -3.50 7.48
N ARG A 70 0.20 -4.80 7.49
CA ARG A 70 1.41 -5.30 8.13
C ARG A 70 2.64 -4.76 7.43
N GLN A 71 2.63 -4.74 6.11
CA GLN A 71 3.73 -4.16 5.33
C GLN A 71 3.85 -2.65 5.60
N ALA A 72 2.73 -1.97 5.77
CA ALA A 72 2.75 -0.55 6.11
C ALA A 72 3.41 -0.32 7.47
N ASP A 73 3.16 -1.18 8.45
CA ASP A 73 3.79 -1.06 9.76
C ASP A 73 5.31 -1.18 9.66
N VAL A 74 5.80 -2.14 8.87
CA VAL A 74 7.24 -2.29 8.66
C VAL A 74 7.80 -1.03 8.00
N LEU A 75 7.11 -0.53 6.99
CA LEU A 75 7.55 0.68 6.29
C LEU A 75 7.56 1.89 7.22
N MET A 76 6.59 2.00 8.12
CA MET A 76 6.56 3.10 9.10
C MET A 76 7.79 3.03 10.02
N THR A 77 8.17 1.85 10.46
CA THR A 77 9.36 1.68 11.28
C THR A 77 10.61 2.12 10.54
N LEU A 78 10.73 1.70 9.27
CA LEU A 78 11.86 2.09 8.44
C LEU A 78 11.86 3.60 8.19
N LEU A 79 10.70 4.18 7.98
CA LEU A 79 10.58 5.62 7.75
C LEU A 79 11.01 6.40 8.98
N GLU A 80 10.61 5.98 10.17
CA GLU A 80 11.01 6.63 11.41
C GLU A 80 12.52 6.61 11.57
N GLN A 81 13.18 5.50 11.23
CA GLN A 81 14.63 5.40 11.27
C GLN A 81 15.27 6.31 10.24
N ALA A 82 14.72 6.34 9.03
CA ALA A 82 15.26 7.17 7.96
C ALA A 82 15.13 8.66 8.26
N MET A 83 14.03 9.05 8.89
CA MET A 83 13.78 10.45 9.21
C MET A 83 14.80 11.03 10.19
N ARG A 84 15.44 10.18 10.99
CA ARG A 84 16.51 10.63 11.87
C ARG A 84 17.75 11.05 11.09
N GLN A 85 17.90 10.57 9.87
CA GLN A 85 19.05 10.84 9.01
C GLN A 85 18.73 11.86 7.93
N CYS A 86 17.47 12.12 7.72
CA CYS A 86 17.02 13.12 6.77
C CYS A 86 16.96 14.50 7.42
#